data_161e49385d442b58e334b788cf05ffde
#
_entry.id   161e49385d442b58e334b788cf05ffde
#
_cell.length_a   1.000
_cell.length_b   1.000
_cell.length_c   1.000
_cell.angle_alpha   90.00
_cell.angle_beta   90.00
_cell.angle_gamma   90.00
#
_symmetry.space_group_name_H-M   'P 1'
#
loop_
_entity.id
_entity.type
_entity.pdbx_description
1 polymer ?
#
loop_
_entity_poly.entity_id
_entity_poly.type
_entity_poly.pdbx_seq_one_letter_code
_entity_poly.pdbx_strand_id
1 'polypeptide(L)'
;MEIHITKKDVLWGYIAQFFNIGAGILLLPVILKLLPADILGVWYIFLTISSLVQMIDFGFQPTFTRNVAYVFSGAVKLQAKGLDKGQTHLDHPNYPLLKNMISVMKRFYGGISLLVIFLLLTAGSWYIDDRTNHIAANEEIMISWFIYTTSTVLNLYYSYYNALLVGRGLVKENNQLIIITRSTYLVLAALGLIAGYGLIAVATANFLSIIINRLVAIHXXXXXXXXXVSAKSSGIPKQQKKNYYLFYG
;
A
#
# COMPACT_ATOMS: atom_id res chain seq x y z
N MET A 1 -2.40 -25.24 -7.22
CA MET A 1 -1.11 -24.68 -6.74
C MET A 1 -1.21 -24.52 -5.23
N GLU A 2 -0.44 -25.31 -4.47
CA GLU A 2 -0.42 -25.19 -3.01
C GLU A 2 0.51 -24.03 -2.62
N ILE A 3 0.01 -23.13 -1.77
CA ILE A 3 0.80 -22.04 -1.23
C ILE A 3 1.58 -22.61 -0.03
N HIS A 4 2.88 -22.86 -0.22
CA HIS A 4 3.77 -23.33 0.84
C HIS A 4 4.44 -22.13 1.50
N ILE A 5 4.01 -21.80 2.72
CA ILE A 5 4.67 -20.77 3.54
C ILE A 5 5.99 -21.38 4.06
N THR A 6 7.10 -20.78 3.70
CA THR A 6 8.43 -21.25 4.09
C THR A 6 8.89 -20.53 5.37
N LYS A 7 9.90 -21.10 6.05
CA LYS A 7 10.56 -20.44 7.20
C LYS A 7 11.10 -19.07 6.81
N LYS A 8 11.51 -18.89 5.56
CA LYS A 8 12.00 -17.59 5.04
C LYS A 8 10.88 -16.54 5.00
N ASP A 9 9.65 -16.93 4.61
CA ASP A 9 8.51 -16.01 4.57
C ASP A 9 8.16 -15.50 5.98
N VAL A 10 8.22 -16.39 6.96
CA VAL A 10 7.99 -16.07 8.38
C VAL A 10 9.08 -15.09 8.88
N LEU A 11 10.35 -15.38 8.57
CA LEU A 11 11.47 -14.51 8.95
C LEU A 11 11.31 -13.11 8.35
N TRP A 12 11.00 -13.01 7.04
CA TRP A 12 10.75 -11.73 6.39
C TRP A 12 9.57 -10.99 7.03
N GLY A 13 8.55 -11.74 7.48
CA GLY A 13 7.41 -11.17 8.23
C GLY A 13 7.82 -10.50 9.52
N TYR A 14 8.66 -11.16 10.33
CA TYR A 14 9.18 -10.60 11.59
C TYR A 14 10.06 -9.37 11.33
N ILE A 15 10.92 -9.43 10.31
CA ILE A 15 11.78 -8.29 9.94
C ILE A 15 10.90 -7.11 9.48
N ALA A 16 9.89 -7.36 8.64
CA ALA A 16 8.98 -6.33 8.16
C ALA A 16 8.20 -5.68 9.32
N GLN A 17 7.74 -6.48 10.28
CA GLN A 17 7.03 -5.98 11.46
C GLN A 17 7.97 -5.14 12.34
N PHE A 18 9.22 -5.57 12.51
CA PHE A 18 10.25 -4.80 13.22
C PHE A 18 10.45 -3.43 12.56
N PHE A 19 10.61 -3.39 11.24
CA PHE A 19 10.77 -2.12 10.50
C PHE A 19 9.49 -1.27 10.53
N ASN A 20 8.32 -1.89 10.49
CA ASN A 20 7.04 -1.16 10.51
C ASN A 20 6.84 -0.41 11.83
N ILE A 21 7.17 -1.03 12.95
CA ILE A 21 7.09 -0.42 14.29
C ILE A 21 8.35 0.41 14.58
N GLY A 22 9.52 -0.17 14.31
CA GLY A 22 10.82 0.39 14.64
C GLY A 22 11.11 1.71 13.95
N ALA A 23 10.66 1.88 12.69
CA ALA A 23 10.89 3.15 11.97
C ALA A 23 10.30 4.35 12.72
N GLY A 24 9.11 4.20 13.29
CA GLY A 24 8.48 5.25 14.11
C GLY A 24 9.28 5.53 15.38
N ILE A 25 9.69 4.47 16.06
CA ILE A 25 10.47 4.57 17.32
C ILE A 25 11.83 5.22 17.05
N LEU A 26 12.51 4.82 15.97
CA LEU A 26 13.84 5.35 15.61
C LEU A 26 13.77 6.82 15.15
N LEU A 27 12.70 7.20 14.48
CA LEU A 27 12.54 8.59 14.02
C LEU A 27 12.09 9.52 15.15
N LEU A 28 11.43 9.00 16.18
CA LEU A 28 10.86 9.79 17.27
C LEU A 28 11.90 10.71 17.97
N PRO A 29 13.08 10.23 18.39
CA PRO A 29 14.08 11.12 19.00
C PRO A 29 14.54 12.26 18.08
N VAL A 30 14.62 11.99 16.76
CA VAL A 30 15.01 13.01 15.77
C VAL A 30 13.92 14.08 15.66
N ILE A 31 12.66 13.65 15.58
CA ILE A 31 11.48 14.53 15.53
C ILE A 31 11.41 15.39 16.79
N LEU A 32 11.52 14.76 17.99
CA LEU A 32 11.43 15.44 19.29
C LEU A 32 12.56 16.48 19.48
N LYS A 33 13.72 16.26 18.89
CA LYS A 33 14.88 17.16 19.02
C LYS A 33 14.82 18.32 18.02
N LEU A 34 14.27 18.10 16.81
CA LEU A 34 14.38 19.04 15.68
C LEU A 34 13.10 19.80 15.37
N LEU A 35 11.92 19.30 15.79
CA LEU A 35 10.66 20.02 15.59
C LEU A 35 10.25 20.77 16.87
N PRO A 36 9.79 22.03 16.74
CA PRO A 36 9.15 22.74 17.85
C PRO A 36 7.91 21.99 18.35
N ALA A 37 7.56 22.20 19.62
CA ALA A 37 6.49 21.45 20.31
C ALA A 37 5.11 21.65 19.64
N ASP A 38 4.81 22.83 19.12
CA ASP A 38 3.57 23.15 18.42
C ASP A 38 3.49 22.39 17.08
N ILE A 39 4.58 22.37 16.31
CA ILE A 39 4.70 21.62 15.04
C ILE A 39 4.59 20.10 15.32
N LEU A 40 5.18 19.63 16.42
CA LEU A 40 5.07 18.24 16.84
C LEU A 40 3.62 17.85 17.11
N GLY A 41 2.85 18.72 17.75
CA GLY A 41 1.40 18.52 17.96
C GLY A 41 0.65 18.35 16.63
N VAL A 42 0.96 19.19 15.64
CA VAL A 42 0.37 19.11 14.29
C VAL A 42 0.73 17.77 13.62
N TRP A 43 1.99 17.33 13.76
CA TRP A 43 2.43 16.05 13.21
C TRP A 43 1.61 14.88 13.78
N TYR A 44 1.33 14.89 15.10
CA TYR A 44 0.49 13.85 15.70
C TYR A 44 -0.95 13.90 15.21
N ILE A 45 -1.49 15.10 14.91
CA ILE A 45 -2.81 15.22 14.26
C ILE A 45 -2.78 14.54 12.88
N PHE A 46 -1.74 14.78 12.07
CA PHE A 46 -1.58 14.13 10.76
C PHE A 46 -1.58 12.59 10.89
N LEU A 47 -0.81 12.06 11.84
CA LEU A 47 -0.74 10.61 12.10
C LEU A 47 -2.12 10.05 12.51
N THR A 48 -2.84 10.76 13.37
CA THR A 48 -4.17 10.35 13.83
C THR A 48 -5.15 10.28 12.67
N ILE A 49 -5.19 11.32 11.84
CA ILE A 49 -6.06 11.38 10.65
C ILE A 49 -5.71 10.22 9.70
N SER A 50 -4.42 9.98 9.45
CA SER A 50 -3.99 8.87 8.60
C SER A 50 -4.41 7.51 9.15
N SER A 51 -4.37 7.34 10.47
CA SER A 51 -4.83 6.11 11.14
C SER A 51 -6.33 5.90 10.96
N LEU A 52 -7.12 6.98 11.09
CA LEU A 52 -8.57 6.94 10.84
C LEU A 52 -8.86 6.56 9.38
N VAL A 53 -8.12 7.13 8.42
CA VAL A 53 -8.25 6.79 7.00
C VAL A 53 -7.98 5.30 6.76
N GLN A 54 -6.95 4.75 7.41
CA GLN A 54 -6.63 3.32 7.29
C GLN A 54 -7.74 2.44 7.86
N MET A 55 -8.45 2.88 8.89
CA MET A 55 -9.59 2.15 9.45
C MET A 55 -10.77 2.07 8.46
N ILE A 56 -10.88 2.99 7.50
CA ILE A 56 -11.95 2.97 6.48
C ILE A 56 -11.89 1.70 5.61
N ASP A 57 -10.74 1.06 5.50
CA ASP A 57 -10.62 -0.21 4.77
C ASP A 57 -11.51 -1.33 5.36
N PHE A 58 -11.87 -1.26 6.66
CA PHE A 58 -12.82 -2.17 7.35
C PHE A 58 -12.56 -3.67 7.04
N GLY A 59 -11.31 -4.03 6.82
CA GLY A 59 -10.95 -5.43 6.55
C GLY A 59 -11.28 -5.89 5.13
N PHE A 60 -11.54 -5.00 4.19
CA PHE A 60 -11.75 -5.37 2.78
C PHE A 60 -10.47 -5.98 2.17
N GLN A 61 -9.29 -5.50 2.59
CA GLN A 61 -8.01 -6.03 2.10
C GLN A 61 -7.87 -7.55 2.35
N PRO A 62 -8.13 -8.09 3.56
CA PRO A 62 -8.12 -9.55 3.77
C PRO A 62 -9.14 -10.29 2.91
N THR A 63 -10.33 -9.72 2.71
CA THR A 63 -11.36 -10.32 1.86
C THR A 63 -10.89 -10.39 0.41
N PHE A 64 -10.32 -9.32 -0.11
CA PHE A 64 -9.75 -9.30 -1.47
C PHE A 64 -8.57 -10.28 -1.59
N THR A 65 -7.69 -10.32 -0.59
CA THR A 65 -6.55 -11.25 -0.54
C THR A 65 -7.04 -12.71 -0.67
N ARG A 66 -8.04 -13.10 0.12
CA ARG A 66 -8.64 -14.44 0.09
C ARG A 66 -9.24 -14.75 -1.30
N ASN A 67 -9.99 -13.80 -1.86
CA ASN A 67 -10.62 -13.98 -3.17
C ASN A 67 -9.57 -14.11 -4.29
N VAL A 68 -8.48 -13.33 -4.21
CA VAL A 68 -7.34 -13.45 -5.14
C VAL A 68 -6.74 -14.87 -5.03
N ALA A 69 -6.56 -15.38 -3.80
CA ALA A 69 -6.03 -16.74 -3.59
C ALA A 69 -6.95 -17.80 -4.24
N TYR A 70 -8.27 -17.65 -4.10
CA TYR A 70 -9.24 -18.56 -4.75
C TYR A 70 -9.11 -18.54 -6.28
N VAL A 71 -8.95 -17.37 -6.87
CA VAL A 71 -8.78 -17.21 -8.33
C VAL A 71 -7.48 -17.92 -8.78
N PHE A 72 -6.41 -17.78 -8.01
CA PHE A 72 -5.13 -18.44 -8.33
C PHE A 72 -5.19 -19.96 -8.11
N SER A 73 -6.08 -20.46 -7.24
CA SER A 73 -6.32 -21.91 -7.08
C SER A 73 -7.28 -22.49 -8.14
N GLY A 74 -7.70 -21.69 -9.12
CA GLY A 74 -8.52 -22.16 -10.25
C GLY A 74 -10.04 -22.10 -10.03
N ALA A 75 -10.51 -21.30 -9.07
CA ALA A 75 -11.95 -21.11 -8.85
C ALA A 75 -12.64 -20.57 -10.11
N VAL A 76 -13.75 -21.19 -10.51
CA VAL A 76 -14.55 -20.76 -11.67
C VAL A 76 -15.40 -19.54 -11.31
N LYS A 77 -15.95 -19.52 -10.08
CA LYS A 77 -16.77 -18.42 -9.55
C LYS A 77 -16.38 -18.13 -8.11
N LEU A 78 -16.52 -16.88 -7.70
CA LEU A 78 -16.36 -16.46 -6.31
C LEU A 78 -17.72 -16.46 -5.62
N GLN A 79 -17.77 -16.93 -4.39
CA GLN A 79 -18.97 -16.91 -3.55
C GLN A 79 -18.75 -16.00 -2.33
N ALA A 80 -19.85 -15.50 -1.77
CA ALA A 80 -19.82 -14.68 -0.56
C ALA A 80 -19.22 -15.45 0.63
N LYS A 81 -19.45 -16.77 0.69
CA LYS A 81 -18.91 -17.64 1.73
C LYS A 81 -18.17 -18.85 1.13
N GLY A 82 -16.85 -18.78 1.20
CA GLY A 82 -15.99 -19.93 0.89
C GLY A 82 -15.97 -20.34 -0.59
N LEU A 83 -15.47 -21.57 -0.79
CA LEU A 83 -15.47 -22.25 -2.08
C LEU A 83 -16.62 -23.24 -2.12
N ASP A 84 -17.30 -23.32 -3.23
CA ASP A 84 -18.33 -24.33 -3.46
C ASP A 84 -17.63 -25.70 -3.62
N LYS A 85 -17.96 -26.65 -2.76
CA LYS A 85 -17.38 -27.99 -2.79
C LYS A 85 -17.72 -28.79 -4.05
N GLY A 86 -18.75 -28.35 -4.79
CA GLY A 86 -19.17 -28.98 -6.04
C GLY A 86 -18.62 -28.35 -7.30
N GLN A 87 -17.83 -27.28 -7.20
CA GLN A 87 -17.32 -26.61 -8.40
C GLN A 87 -16.13 -27.36 -9.01
N THR A 88 -16.13 -27.45 -10.33
CA THR A 88 -14.99 -27.89 -11.11
C THR A 88 -13.88 -26.84 -10.95
N HIS A 89 -12.73 -27.23 -10.44
CA HIS A 89 -11.54 -26.37 -10.36
C HIS A 89 -10.77 -26.47 -11.68
N LEU A 90 -10.34 -25.33 -12.18
CA LEU A 90 -9.43 -25.27 -13.31
C LEU A 90 -8.02 -25.68 -12.85
N ASP A 91 -7.30 -26.41 -13.68
CA ASP A 91 -5.88 -26.76 -13.40
C ASP A 91 -4.94 -25.55 -13.50
N HIS A 92 -5.48 -24.39 -13.84
CA HIS A 92 -4.72 -23.15 -14.00
C HIS A 92 -5.50 -21.95 -13.44
N PRO A 93 -4.82 -20.84 -13.11
CA PRO A 93 -5.49 -19.64 -12.62
C PRO A 93 -6.54 -19.10 -13.61
N ASN A 94 -7.66 -18.64 -13.09
CA ASN A 94 -8.75 -18.05 -13.88
C ASN A 94 -8.44 -16.57 -14.17
N TYR A 95 -7.70 -16.30 -15.25
CA TYR A 95 -7.26 -14.94 -15.60
C TYR A 95 -8.39 -13.97 -15.93
N PRO A 96 -9.47 -14.37 -16.66
CA PRO A 96 -10.64 -13.50 -16.86
C PRO A 96 -11.28 -13.07 -15.53
N LEU A 97 -11.44 -13.99 -14.59
CA LEU A 97 -11.98 -13.70 -13.26
C LEU A 97 -11.04 -12.78 -12.47
N LEU A 98 -9.72 -12.99 -12.57
CA LEU A 98 -8.71 -12.13 -11.94
C LEU A 98 -8.78 -10.70 -12.47
N LYS A 99 -8.92 -10.52 -13.80
CA LYS A 99 -9.04 -9.19 -14.42
C LYS A 99 -10.28 -8.44 -13.91
N ASN A 100 -11.42 -9.14 -13.87
CA ASN A 100 -12.66 -8.56 -13.33
C ASN A 100 -12.49 -8.16 -11.87
N MET A 101 -11.84 -9.01 -11.07
CA MET A 101 -11.60 -8.74 -9.67
C MET A 101 -10.68 -7.52 -9.46
N ILE A 102 -9.60 -7.41 -10.25
CA ILE A 102 -8.70 -6.23 -10.22
C ILE A 102 -9.51 -4.96 -10.54
N SER A 103 -10.39 -5.02 -11.55
CA SER A 103 -11.25 -3.88 -11.90
C SER A 103 -12.19 -3.49 -10.76
N VAL A 104 -12.77 -4.47 -10.08
CA VAL A 104 -13.63 -4.23 -8.89
C VAL A 104 -12.81 -3.59 -7.77
N MET A 105 -11.63 -4.12 -7.48
CA MET A 105 -10.74 -3.55 -6.43
C MET A 105 -10.33 -2.12 -6.76
N LYS A 106 -9.94 -1.84 -8.01
CA LYS A 106 -9.57 -0.49 -8.46
C LYS A 106 -10.74 0.51 -8.30
N ARG A 107 -11.97 0.09 -8.69
CA ARG A 107 -13.16 0.94 -8.54
C ARG A 107 -13.48 1.18 -7.06
N PHE A 108 -13.42 0.13 -6.24
CA PHE A 108 -13.71 0.20 -4.80
C PHE A 108 -12.72 1.16 -4.10
N TYR A 109 -11.41 0.89 -4.23
CA TYR A 109 -10.39 1.74 -3.61
C TYR A 109 -10.37 3.15 -4.22
N GLY A 110 -10.65 3.27 -5.52
CA GLY A 110 -10.79 4.57 -6.21
C GLY A 110 -11.95 5.39 -5.63
N GLY A 111 -13.12 4.79 -5.47
CA GLY A 111 -14.30 5.45 -4.89
C GLY A 111 -14.05 5.93 -3.46
N ILE A 112 -13.49 5.05 -2.61
CA ILE A 112 -13.15 5.40 -1.22
C ILE A 112 -12.10 6.51 -1.20
N SER A 113 -11.07 6.42 -2.04
CA SER A 113 -9.99 7.42 -2.12
C SER A 113 -10.52 8.79 -2.54
N LEU A 114 -11.47 8.83 -3.50
CA LEU A 114 -12.13 10.08 -3.93
C LEU A 114 -12.95 10.69 -2.78
N LEU A 115 -13.66 9.87 -2.03
CA LEU A 115 -14.42 10.34 -0.85
C LEU A 115 -13.46 10.89 0.21
N VAL A 116 -12.40 10.15 0.51
CA VAL A 116 -11.41 10.53 1.54
C VAL A 116 -10.69 11.81 1.15
N ILE A 117 -10.22 11.95 -0.11
CA ILE A 117 -9.52 13.18 -0.53
C ILE A 117 -10.47 14.39 -0.45
N PHE A 118 -11.74 14.23 -0.83
CA PHE A 118 -12.74 15.29 -0.71
C PHE A 118 -12.90 15.73 0.75
N LEU A 119 -13.07 14.76 1.67
CA LEU A 119 -13.21 15.06 3.12
C LEU A 119 -11.95 15.73 3.69
N LEU A 120 -10.75 15.25 3.30
CA LEU A 120 -9.49 15.80 3.83
C LEU A 120 -9.20 17.19 3.27
N LEU A 121 -9.52 17.44 1.99
CA LEU A 121 -9.30 18.76 1.38
C LEU A 121 -10.32 19.79 1.84
N THR A 122 -11.52 19.38 2.28
CA THR A 122 -12.55 20.30 2.81
C THR A 122 -12.48 20.36 4.34
N ALA A 123 -13.11 19.42 5.03
CA ALA A 123 -13.20 19.40 6.49
C ALA A 123 -11.82 19.29 7.16
N GLY A 124 -10.91 18.48 6.58
CA GLY A 124 -9.55 18.31 7.11
C GLY A 124 -8.75 19.61 7.02
N SER A 125 -8.75 20.26 5.86
CA SER A 125 -8.01 21.51 5.67
C SER A 125 -8.57 22.63 6.54
N TRP A 126 -9.91 22.74 6.63
CA TRP A 126 -10.55 23.69 7.53
C TRP A 126 -10.12 23.46 8.99
N TYR A 127 -10.12 22.19 9.44
CA TYR A 127 -9.75 21.84 10.81
C TYR A 127 -8.27 22.18 11.10
N ILE A 128 -7.36 21.84 10.16
CA ILE A 128 -5.93 22.13 10.32
C ILE A 128 -5.71 23.65 10.37
N ASP A 129 -6.28 24.40 9.44
CA ASP A 129 -6.15 25.85 9.41
C ASP A 129 -6.67 26.51 10.70
N ASP A 130 -7.86 26.10 11.18
CA ASP A 130 -8.45 26.60 12.43
C ASP A 130 -7.53 26.38 13.64
N ARG A 131 -6.84 25.24 13.67
CA ARG A 131 -5.94 24.86 14.79
C ARG A 131 -4.55 25.46 14.68
N THR A 132 -4.12 25.92 13.50
CA THR A 132 -2.74 26.34 13.26
C THR A 132 -2.60 27.80 12.83
N ASN A 133 -3.70 28.53 12.61
CA ASN A 133 -3.68 29.93 12.15
C ASN A 133 -2.91 30.88 13.10
N HIS A 134 -2.77 30.50 14.38
CA HIS A 134 -2.01 31.26 15.38
C HIS A 134 -0.51 30.89 15.39
N ILE A 135 -0.10 29.85 14.65
CA ILE A 135 1.28 29.41 14.57
C ILE A 135 1.97 30.16 13.43
N ALA A 136 3.13 30.74 13.69
CA ALA A 136 3.90 31.51 12.69
C ALA A 136 4.25 30.68 11.42
N ALA A 137 4.34 29.36 11.55
CA ALA A 137 4.66 28.43 10.46
C ALA A 137 3.41 27.89 9.74
N ASN A 138 2.26 28.56 9.80
CA ASN A 138 1.00 28.06 9.24
C ASN A 138 1.12 27.70 7.74
N GLU A 139 1.82 28.51 6.94
CA GLU A 139 2.03 28.22 5.52
C GLU A 139 2.77 26.88 5.31
N GLU A 140 3.83 26.65 6.09
CA GLU A 140 4.61 25.42 6.06
C GLU A 140 3.73 24.23 6.45
N ILE A 141 2.90 24.39 7.49
CA ILE A 141 1.96 23.35 7.96
C ILE A 141 0.96 23.00 6.85
N MET A 142 0.37 24.01 6.20
CA MET A 142 -0.61 23.78 5.14
C MET A 142 0.00 23.09 3.92
N ILE A 143 1.21 23.46 3.51
CA ILE A 143 1.94 22.77 2.43
C ILE A 143 2.18 21.31 2.82
N SER A 144 2.68 21.09 4.04
CA SER A 144 2.92 19.74 4.59
C SER A 144 1.62 18.92 4.62
N TRP A 145 0.50 19.55 4.99
CA TRP A 145 -0.83 18.93 5.04
C TRP A 145 -1.26 18.42 3.66
N PHE A 146 -1.13 19.24 2.61
CA PHE A 146 -1.52 18.86 1.24
C PHE A 146 -0.65 17.70 0.73
N ILE A 147 0.66 17.75 0.98
CA ILE A 147 1.59 16.66 0.60
C ILE A 147 1.20 15.37 1.35
N TYR A 148 0.97 15.47 2.66
CA TYR A 148 0.64 14.33 3.53
C TYR A 148 -0.73 13.72 3.18
N THR A 149 -1.73 14.56 2.92
CA THR A 149 -3.07 14.15 2.48
C THR A 149 -2.98 13.37 1.16
N THR A 150 -2.25 13.92 0.18
CA THR A 150 -2.04 13.26 -1.11
C THR A 150 -1.39 11.89 -0.91
N SER A 151 -0.35 11.82 -0.07
CA SER A 151 0.34 10.55 0.20
C SER A 151 -0.58 9.52 0.88
N THR A 152 -1.40 9.97 1.85
CA THR A 152 -2.33 9.09 2.58
C THR A 152 -3.38 8.50 1.63
N VAL A 153 -3.94 9.33 0.74
CA VAL A 153 -4.95 8.91 -0.25
C VAL A 153 -4.35 7.95 -1.27
N LEU A 154 -3.13 8.23 -1.75
CA LEU A 154 -2.42 7.34 -2.68
C LEU A 154 -2.13 5.99 -2.01
N ASN A 155 -1.72 5.99 -0.74
CA ASN A 155 -1.48 4.76 0.03
C ASN A 155 -2.76 3.91 0.13
N LEU A 156 -3.90 4.56 0.42
CA LEU A 156 -5.21 3.90 0.48
C LEU A 156 -5.58 3.33 -0.91
N TYR A 157 -5.46 4.15 -1.96
CA TYR A 157 -5.78 3.71 -3.32
C TYR A 157 -4.95 2.48 -3.73
N TYR A 158 -3.66 2.47 -3.41
CA TYR A 158 -2.76 1.38 -3.81
C TYR A 158 -2.83 0.14 -2.91
N SER A 159 -3.68 0.12 -1.86
CA SER A 159 -3.83 -1.03 -0.95
C SER A 159 -4.22 -2.32 -1.69
N TYR A 160 -4.90 -2.22 -2.84
CA TYR A 160 -5.26 -3.41 -3.63
C TYR A 160 -4.03 -4.20 -4.12
N TYR A 161 -2.86 -3.55 -4.27
CA TYR A 161 -1.62 -4.26 -4.66
C TYR A 161 -1.15 -5.22 -3.57
N ASN A 162 -1.28 -4.82 -2.30
CA ASN A 162 -0.95 -5.71 -1.18
C ASN A 162 -1.85 -6.95 -1.20
N ALA A 163 -3.15 -6.76 -1.45
CA ALA A 163 -4.10 -7.87 -1.58
C ALA A 163 -3.72 -8.81 -2.74
N LEU A 164 -3.28 -8.26 -3.88
CA LEU A 164 -2.84 -9.04 -5.04
C LEU A 164 -1.57 -9.85 -4.74
N LEU A 165 -0.56 -9.21 -4.14
CA LEU A 165 0.72 -9.87 -3.83
C LEU A 165 0.51 -11.01 -2.83
N VAL A 166 -0.15 -10.71 -1.70
CA VAL A 166 -0.36 -11.69 -0.64
C VAL A 166 -1.30 -12.81 -1.12
N GLY A 167 -2.38 -12.47 -1.85
CA GLY A 167 -3.32 -13.44 -2.40
C GLY A 167 -2.71 -14.37 -3.43
N ARG A 168 -1.67 -13.91 -4.14
CA ARG A 168 -0.88 -14.75 -5.05
C ARG A 168 0.13 -15.64 -4.32
N GLY A 169 0.36 -15.41 -3.01
CA GLY A 169 1.35 -16.12 -2.22
C GLY A 169 2.72 -15.46 -2.19
N LEU A 170 2.84 -14.21 -2.70
CA LEU A 170 4.09 -13.44 -2.70
C LEU A 170 4.25 -12.68 -1.37
N VAL A 171 4.18 -13.42 -0.26
CA VAL A 171 4.23 -12.87 1.11
C VAL A 171 5.60 -12.26 1.40
N LYS A 172 6.67 -12.95 1.00
CA LYS A 172 8.06 -12.46 1.15
C LYS A 172 8.24 -11.11 0.43
N GLU A 173 7.82 -11.03 -0.83
CA GLU A 173 7.95 -9.83 -1.65
C GLU A 173 7.15 -8.66 -1.05
N ASN A 174 5.94 -8.92 -0.56
CA ASN A 174 5.14 -7.92 0.14
C ASN A 174 5.85 -7.42 1.41
N ASN A 175 6.46 -8.31 2.18
CA ASN A 175 7.23 -7.95 3.38
C ASN A 175 8.49 -7.13 3.02
N GLN A 176 9.18 -7.47 1.95
CA GLN A 176 10.32 -6.70 1.43
C GLN A 176 9.89 -5.28 1.03
N LEU A 177 8.71 -5.13 0.40
CA LEU A 177 8.15 -3.80 0.07
C LEU A 177 7.92 -2.96 1.33
N ILE A 178 7.40 -3.57 2.40
CA ILE A 178 7.19 -2.87 3.69
C ILE A 178 8.56 -2.36 4.22
N ILE A 179 9.57 -3.21 4.21
CA ILE A 179 10.92 -2.86 4.69
C ILE A 179 11.49 -1.69 3.86
N ILE A 180 11.45 -1.80 2.53
CA ILE A 180 11.95 -0.76 1.62
C ILE A 180 11.23 0.57 1.91
N THR A 181 9.91 0.54 2.01
CA THR A 181 9.10 1.74 2.24
C THR A 181 9.46 2.40 3.58
N ARG A 182 9.51 1.61 4.65
CA ARG A 182 9.80 2.12 6.00
C ARG A 182 11.25 2.63 6.11
N SER A 183 12.21 1.93 5.51
CA SER A 183 13.62 2.37 5.47
C SER A 183 13.77 3.67 4.68
N THR A 184 13.14 3.76 3.50
CA THR A 184 13.16 4.98 2.67
C THR A 184 12.56 6.15 3.43
N TYR A 185 11.40 5.97 4.05
CA TYR A 185 10.75 7.00 4.87
C TYR A 185 11.66 7.46 5.99
N LEU A 186 12.23 6.52 6.76
CA LEU A 186 13.11 6.82 7.90
C LEU A 186 14.34 7.66 7.47
N VAL A 187 15.01 7.21 6.39
CA VAL A 187 16.23 7.88 5.90
C VAL A 187 15.89 9.28 5.37
N LEU A 188 14.88 9.40 4.51
CA LEU A 188 14.52 10.69 3.90
C LEU A 188 14.00 11.68 4.95
N ALA A 189 13.17 11.20 5.90
CA ALA A 189 12.66 12.06 6.98
C ALA A 189 13.79 12.55 7.88
N ALA A 190 14.70 11.64 8.30
CA ALA A 190 15.83 12.01 9.14
C ALA A 190 16.76 13.00 8.44
N LEU A 191 17.12 12.75 7.17
CA LEU A 191 17.99 13.65 6.39
C LEU A 191 17.32 15.02 6.19
N GLY A 192 16.04 15.05 5.86
CA GLY A 192 15.30 16.29 5.64
C GLY A 192 15.15 17.11 6.93
N LEU A 193 14.90 16.44 8.07
CA LEU A 193 14.84 17.10 9.39
C LEU A 193 16.21 17.69 9.79
N ILE A 194 17.30 16.93 9.58
CA ILE A 194 18.67 17.41 9.86
C ILE A 194 19.02 18.60 8.96
N ALA A 195 18.53 18.59 7.71
CA ALA A 195 18.73 19.70 6.76
C ALA A 195 17.86 20.94 7.09
N GLY A 196 16.97 20.85 8.10
CA GLY A 196 16.17 21.98 8.56
C GLY A 196 14.86 22.20 7.84
N TYR A 197 14.37 21.22 7.03
CA TYR A 197 13.13 21.36 6.27
C TYR A 197 11.86 21.07 7.10
N GLY A 198 11.96 20.98 8.41
CA GLY A 198 10.83 20.91 9.33
C GLY A 198 9.78 19.84 8.98
N LEU A 199 8.52 20.19 9.11
CA LEU A 199 7.38 19.30 8.86
C LEU A 199 7.29 18.89 7.38
N ILE A 200 7.70 19.76 6.46
CA ILE A 200 7.72 19.45 5.01
C ILE A 200 8.59 18.23 4.73
N ALA A 201 9.74 18.11 5.44
CA ALA A 201 10.65 16.96 5.28
C ALA A 201 9.93 15.63 5.56
N VAL A 202 9.17 15.59 6.66
CA VAL A 202 8.47 14.36 7.09
C VAL A 202 7.33 14.03 6.12
N ALA A 203 6.58 15.05 5.69
CA ALA A 203 5.47 14.88 4.73
C ALA A 203 5.98 14.41 3.35
N THR A 204 7.05 15.03 2.83
CA THR A 204 7.65 14.66 1.53
C THR A 204 8.33 13.28 1.60
N ALA A 205 9.00 12.96 2.70
CA ALA A 205 9.58 11.62 2.91
C ALA A 205 8.49 10.53 2.85
N ASN A 206 7.34 10.78 3.49
CA ASN A 206 6.19 9.87 3.43
C ASN A 206 5.68 9.70 1.99
N PHE A 207 5.50 10.80 1.28
CA PHE A 207 5.04 10.81 -0.12
C PHE A 207 6.01 10.04 -1.02
N LEU A 208 7.30 10.35 -0.96
CA LEU A 208 8.33 9.70 -1.78
C LEU A 208 8.44 8.20 -1.47
N SER A 209 8.31 7.81 -0.19
CA SER A 209 8.37 6.39 0.19
C SER A 209 7.21 5.59 -0.43
N ILE A 210 6.01 6.19 -0.55
CA ILE A 210 4.85 5.56 -1.18
C ILE A 210 5.07 5.44 -2.70
N ILE A 211 5.62 6.47 -3.35
CA ILE A 211 5.96 6.42 -4.78
C ILE A 211 6.99 5.32 -5.05
N ILE A 212 8.05 5.25 -4.24
CA ILE A 212 9.10 4.22 -4.38
C ILE A 212 8.50 2.83 -4.16
N ASN A 213 7.67 2.66 -3.11
CA ASN A 213 6.93 1.41 -2.88
C ASN A 213 6.17 1.00 -4.16
N ARG A 214 5.46 1.95 -4.77
CA ARG A 214 4.66 1.69 -5.96
C ARG A 214 5.52 1.25 -7.15
N LEU A 215 6.63 1.94 -7.38
CA LEU A 215 7.56 1.61 -8.48
C LEU A 215 8.16 0.21 -8.28
N VAL A 216 8.58 -0.11 -7.05
CA VAL A 216 9.14 -1.43 -6.71
C VAL A 216 8.05 -2.51 -6.78
N ALA A 217 6.84 -2.22 -6.34
CA ALA A 217 5.70 -3.16 -6.41
C ALA A 217 5.35 -3.52 -7.86
N ILE A 218 5.35 -2.56 -8.74
CA ILE A 218 5.15 -2.76 -10.20
C ILE A 218 6.27 -3.64 -10.75
N HIS A 219 7.48 -3.30 -10.43
CA HIS A 219 8.65 -4.09 -10.83
C HIS A 219 8.57 -5.53 -10.29
N UNK A 220 8.29 -5.73 -9.16
CA UNK A 220 8.21 -7.00 -8.55
C UNK A 220 7.07 -7.79 -9.07
N UNK A 221 6.00 -7.12 -9.52
CA UNK A 221 4.88 -7.77 -10.10
C UNK A 221 5.17 -8.15 -11.52
N UNK A 222 5.97 -7.33 -12.23
CA UNK A 222 6.32 -7.61 -13.56
C UNK A 222 7.37 -8.70 -13.67
N UNK A 223 8.18 -8.74 -12.79
CA UNK A 223 9.18 -9.74 -12.78
C UNK A 223 8.64 -11.09 -12.44
N UNK A 224 7.78 -11.14 -11.60
CA UNK A 224 7.12 -12.33 -11.20
C UNK A 224 6.18 -12.84 -12.24
N UNK A 225 5.74 -11.93 -13.05
CA UNK A 225 4.93 -12.31 -14.15
C UNK A 225 5.79 -12.84 -15.30
N UNK A 226 6.77 -12.32 -15.45
CA UNK A 226 7.68 -12.77 -16.43
C UNK A 226 8.34 -14.08 -16.10
N UNK A 227 8.47 -14.28 -15.01
CA UNK A 227 8.97 -15.50 -14.56
C UNK A 227 7.98 -16.63 -14.57
N UNK A 228 6.93 -16.31 -14.47
CA UNK A 228 5.85 -17.23 -14.64
C UNK A 228 5.58 -17.57 -16.08
N VAL A 229 5.67 -16.68 -16.89
CA VAL A 229 5.51 -16.93 -18.36
C VAL A 229 6.63 -17.76 -18.95
N SER A 230 7.85 -17.47 -18.56
CA SER A 230 9.02 -18.21 -19.08
C SER A 230 9.03 -19.70 -18.67
N ALA A 231 8.67 -19.98 -17.43
CA ALA A 231 8.62 -21.38 -16.93
C ALA A 231 7.49 -22.21 -17.58
N LYS A 232 6.48 -21.54 -18.16
CA LYS A 232 5.30 -22.20 -18.77
C LYS A 232 5.25 -22.11 -20.28
N SER A 233 6.28 -21.51 -20.94
CA SER A 233 6.27 -21.24 -22.39
C SER A 233 6.32 -22.50 -23.26
N SER A 234 6.60 -23.65 -22.68
CA SER A 234 6.62 -24.93 -23.39
C SER A 234 5.21 -25.54 -23.61
N GLY A 235 4.15 -25.00 -23.02
CA GLY A 235 2.81 -25.61 -23.10
C GLY A 235 1.60 -24.71 -23.25
N ILE A 236 1.76 -23.39 -23.37
CA ILE A 236 0.62 -22.47 -23.43
C ILE A 236 0.29 -22.05 -24.88
N PRO A 237 -0.97 -22.17 -25.34
CA PRO A 237 -1.40 -21.65 -26.65
C PRO A 237 -1.14 -20.15 -26.79
N LYS A 238 -0.75 -19.70 -28.00
CA LYS A 238 -0.37 -18.31 -28.35
C LYS A 238 -1.43 -17.27 -27.95
N GLN A 239 -2.70 -17.65 -27.93
CA GLN A 239 -3.83 -16.76 -27.61
C GLN A 239 -3.86 -16.37 -26.13
N GLN A 240 -3.38 -17.22 -25.23
CA GLN A 240 -3.29 -16.89 -23.80
C GLN A 240 -2.09 -15.97 -23.49
N LYS A 241 -1.02 -16.02 -24.27
CA LYS A 241 0.16 -15.14 -24.11
C LYS A 241 -0.21 -13.65 -24.28
N LYS A 242 -1.12 -13.33 -25.22
CA LYS A 242 -1.57 -11.95 -25.50
C LYS A 242 -2.31 -11.33 -24.29
N ASN A 243 -3.05 -12.15 -23.53
CA ASN A 243 -3.79 -11.67 -22.34
C ASN A 243 -2.87 -11.36 -21.15
N TYR A 244 -1.67 -11.91 -21.10
CA TYR A 244 -0.68 -11.62 -20.04
C TYR A 244 -0.13 -10.20 -20.15
N TYR A 245 0.09 -9.71 -21.37
CA TYR A 245 0.65 -8.37 -21.60
C TYR A 245 -0.38 -7.24 -21.39
N LEU A 246 -1.68 -7.56 -21.48
CA LEU A 246 -2.77 -6.60 -21.28
C LEU A 246 -3.01 -6.22 -19.80
N PHE A 247 -2.30 -6.88 -18.86
CA PHE A 247 -2.41 -6.57 -17.44
C PHE A 247 -1.58 -5.35 -16.99
N TYR A 248 -0.70 -4.84 -17.86
CA TYR A 248 0.32 -3.84 -17.50
C TYR A 248 0.34 -2.59 -18.39
N GLY A 249 -0.62 -2.47 -19.32
CA GLY A 249 -0.85 -1.25 -20.11
C GLY A 249 -1.85 -0.28 -19.46
#